data_ce5df13841c252bad1020ee2770d2f88
#
_entry.id   ce5df13841c252bad1020ee2770d2f88
#
_cell.length_a   1.000
_cell.length_b   1.000
_cell.length_c   1.000
_cell.angle_alpha   90.00
_cell.angle_beta   90.00
_cell.angle_gamma   90.00
#
_symmetry.space_group_name_H-M   'P 1'
#
loop_
_entity.id
_entity.type
_entity.pdbx_description
1 polymer ?
#
loop_
_entity_poly.entity_id
_entity_poly.type
_entity_poly.pdbx_seq_one_letter_code
_entity_poly.pdbx_strand_id
1 'polypeptide(L)'
;MDVLMVGSIAYDSVTSPAGNVADALGGSAVYAGIASCFHSEYLELSNVGLVGVVGQDFKQSDIELLESQGLELSGLEVAEGNTFRWEGSYHGDMGIAQTHDTQLNVFGDFDPKVPDHATAPKVLFCANLVPMLQMKVLQQARGTRISMLDSMNLWIEIARDDLLAVMKSVDLIIINDGEVRMLAEDDNLIRASRKLIAMVGCQTLIIKKGENGVLA
;
A
#
# COMPACT_ATOMS: atom_id res chain seq x y z
N MET A 1 -9.80 -12.25 11.52
CA MET A 1 -8.94 -11.11 11.14
C MET A 1 -9.77 -9.84 11.16
N ASP A 2 -9.33 -8.80 11.88
CA ASP A 2 -10.03 -7.51 11.85
C ASP A 2 -9.57 -6.65 10.69
N VAL A 3 -8.26 -6.52 10.52
CA VAL A 3 -7.66 -5.77 9.43
C VAL A 3 -6.64 -6.64 8.70
N LEU A 4 -6.68 -6.65 7.37
CA LEU A 4 -5.69 -7.32 6.52
C LEU A 4 -5.04 -6.30 5.61
N MET A 5 -3.72 -6.17 5.72
CA MET A 5 -2.88 -5.35 4.85
C MET A 5 -2.20 -6.22 3.81
N VAL A 6 -2.28 -5.85 2.54
CA VAL A 6 -1.58 -6.54 1.45
C VAL A 6 -0.82 -5.51 0.62
N GLY A 7 0.48 -5.70 0.43
CA GLY A 7 1.30 -4.76 -0.34
C GLY A 7 2.79 -5.02 -0.24
N SER A 8 3.59 -4.02 -0.60
CA SER A 8 5.05 -4.12 -0.59
C SER A 8 5.62 -4.12 0.83
N ILE A 9 6.65 -4.93 0.99
CA ILE A 9 7.61 -4.89 2.10
C ILE A 9 8.97 -4.67 1.47
N ALA A 10 9.70 -3.68 1.90
CA ALA A 10 10.90 -3.21 1.22
C ALA A 10 12.01 -2.82 2.19
N TYR A 11 13.22 -2.71 1.65
CA TYR A 11 14.28 -1.92 2.24
C TYR A 11 14.44 -0.62 1.44
N ASP A 12 14.21 0.51 2.11
CA ASP A 12 14.27 1.83 1.52
C ASP A 12 15.62 2.52 1.86
N SER A 13 16.29 3.05 0.84
CA SER A 13 17.45 3.92 1.00
C SER A 13 17.04 5.35 0.65
N VAL A 14 17.07 6.24 1.65
CA VAL A 14 16.53 7.59 1.52
C VAL A 14 17.60 8.64 1.80
N THR A 15 17.74 9.59 0.86
CA THR A 15 18.51 10.82 1.02
C THR A 15 17.56 12.01 1.22
N SER A 16 17.80 12.81 2.25
CA SER A 16 16.99 13.99 2.55
C SER A 16 17.86 15.12 3.13
N PRO A 17 17.35 16.36 3.19
CA PRO A 17 18.04 17.45 3.89
C PRO A 17 18.37 17.17 5.37
N ALA A 18 17.64 16.25 6.00
CA ALA A 18 17.86 15.84 7.39
C ALA A 18 18.94 14.76 7.56
N GLY A 19 19.37 14.12 6.47
CA GLY A 19 20.37 13.04 6.48
C GLY A 19 20.02 11.91 5.53
N ASN A 20 20.84 10.85 5.61
CA ASN A 20 20.71 9.66 4.77
C ASN A 20 20.46 8.43 5.64
N VAL A 21 19.65 7.53 5.16
CA VAL A 21 19.46 6.20 5.72
C VAL A 21 19.58 5.17 4.60
N ALA A 22 20.18 4.04 4.88
CA ALA A 22 20.28 2.92 3.94
C ALA A 22 19.61 1.69 4.54
N ASP A 23 18.93 0.91 3.67
CA ASP A 23 18.27 -0.36 4.04
C ASP A 23 17.37 -0.24 5.27
N ALA A 24 16.60 0.84 5.38
CA ALA A 24 15.57 0.99 6.40
C ALA A 24 14.34 0.15 6.04
N LEU A 25 13.73 -0.48 7.04
CA LEU A 25 12.47 -1.18 6.84
C LEU A 25 11.39 -0.23 6.31
N GLY A 26 10.80 -0.56 5.18
CA GLY A 26 9.84 0.22 4.44
C GLY A 26 8.80 -0.64 3.72
N GLY A 27 8.13 -0.01 2.77
CA GLY A 27 7.05 -0.64 2.01
C GLY A 27 5.66 -0.26 2.50
N SER A 28 4.72 -0.19 1.57
CA SER A 28 3.37 0.32 1.82
C SER A 28 2.57 -0.51 2.82
N ALA A 29 2.74 -1.84 2.80
CA ALA A 29 2.07 -2.74 3.75
C ALA A 29 2.64 -2.61 5.16
N VAL A 30 3.94 -2.37 5.31
CA VAL A 30 4.59 -2.17 6.60
C VAL A 30 4.07 -0.90 7.27
N TYR A 31 4.12 0.24 6.57
CA TYR A 31 3.64 1.51 7.14
C TYR A 31 2.16 1.47 7.50
N ALA A 32 1.32 0.93 6.60
CA ALA A 32 -0.10 0.82 6.85
C ALA A 32 -0.41 -0.17 8.00
N GLY A 33 0.33 -1.27 8.06
CA GLY A 33 0.19 -2.29 9.10
C GLY A 33 0.52 -1.76 10.49
N ILE A 34 1.69 -1.16 10.66
CA ILE A 34 2.12 -0.57 11.95
C ILE A 34 1.16 0.54 12.38
N ALA A 35 0.78 1.45 11.47
CA ALA A 35 -0.20 2.48 11.77
C ALA A 35 -1.55 1.89 12.20
N SER A 36 -1.98 0.80 11.57
CA SER A 36 -3.23 0.11 11.94
C SER A 36 -3.14 -0.55 13.30
N CYS A 37 -2.02 -1.18 13.66
CA CYS A 37 -1.81 -1.73 15.00
C CYS A 37 -1.89 -0.63 16.05
N PHE A 38 -1.21 0.50 15.83
CA PHE A 38 -1.24 1.64 16.75
C PHE A 38 -2.66 2.17 16.99
N HIS A 39 -3.46 2.31 15.93
CA HIS A 39 -4.83 2.81 16.05
C HIS A 39 -5.83 1.74 16.50
N SER A 40 -5.53 0.47 16.30
CA SER A 40 -6.41 -0.65 16.68
C SER A 40 -6.71 -0.71 18.18
N GLU A 41 -5.75 -0.31 19.02
CA GLU A 41 -5.97 -0.21 20.47
C GLU A 41 -7.12 0.71 20.84
N TYR A 42 -7.32 1.80 20.07
CA TYR A 42 -8.38 2.77 20.29
C TYR A 42 -9.73 2.37 19.67
N LEU A 43 -9.70 1.46 18.69
CA LEU A 43 -10.88 1.08 17.89
C LEU A 43 -11.44 -0.30 18.27
N GLU A 44 -10.90 -0.93 19.31
CA GLU A 44 -11.26 -2.30 19.73
C GLU A 44 -11.09 -3.32 18.58
N LEU A 45 -10.11 -3.09 17.70
CA LEU A 45 -9.69 -4.03 16.69
C LEU A 45 -8.46 -4.78 17.22
N SER A 46 -8.48 -6.09 17.23
CA SER A 46 -7.45 -6.87 17.93
C SER A 46 -6.45 -7.58 17.02
N ASN A 47 -6.78 -7.78 15.75
CA ASN A 47 -5.99 -8.61 14.85
C ASN A 47 -5.72 -7.88 13.53
N VAL A 48 -4.48 -7.43 13.36
CA VAL A 48 -3.98 -6.83 12.12
C VAL A 48 -3.00 -7.81 11.46
N GLY A 49 -3.37 -8.33 10.30
CA GLY A 49 -2.54 -9.26 9.52
C GLY A 49 -1.87 -8.57 8.35
N LEU A 50 -0.72 -9.11 7.93
CA LEU A 50 0.07 -8.64 6.83
C LEU A 50 0.30 -9.76 5.82
N VAL A 51 0.02 -9.49 4.54
CA VAL A 51 0.34 -10.36 3.41
C VAL A 51 1.35 -9.65 2.52
N GLY A 52 2.49 -10.26 2.31
CA GLY A 52 3.58 -9.72 1.53
C GLY A 52 4.65 -10.77 1.26
N VAL A 53 5.68 -10.40 0.53
CA VAL A 53 6.84 -11.25 0.25
C VAL A 53 8.13 -10.53 0.59
N VAL A 54 9.08 -11.28 1.16
CA VAL A 54 10.45 -10.85 1.45
C VAL A 54 11.43 -11.89 0.93
N GLY A 55 12.67 -11.47 0.73
CA GLY A 55 13.75 -12.38 0.36
C GLY A 55 14.42 -13.02 1.59
N GLN A 56 15.36 -13.92 1.32
CA GLN A 56 16.18 -14.58 2.37
C GLN A 56 17.12 -13.61 3.11
N ASP A 57 17.33 -12.41 2.55
CA ASP A 57 18.10 -11.32 3.16
C ASP A 57 17.29 -10.48 4.16
N PHE A 58 15.98 -10.78 4.34
CA PHE A 58 15.15 -10.06 5.29
C PHE A 58 15.60 -10.36 6.73
N LYS A 59 15.89 -9.28 7.47
CA LYS A 59 16.50 -9.40 8.79
C LYS A 59 15.52 -9.97 9.81
N GLN A 60 15.99 -10.90 10.64
CA GLN A 60 15.19 -11.44 11.74
C GLN A 60 14.74 -10.35 12.73
N SER A 61 15.58 -9.32 12.94
CA SER A 61 15.22 -8.15 13.77
C SER A 61 14.02 -7.37 13.25
N ASP A 62 13.81 -7.36 11.93
CA ASP A 62 12.69 -6.65 11.31
C ASP A 62 11.40 -7.48 11.43
N ILE A 63 11.50 -8.82 11.36
CA ILE A 63 10.37 -9.72 11.69
C ILE A 63 9.96 -9.50 13.15
N GLU A 64 10.90 -9.55 14.09
CA GLU A 64 10.66 -9.32 15.53
C GLU A 64 10.07 -7.94 15.80
N LEU A 65 10.53 -6.91 15.07
CA LEU A 65 9.94 -5.58 15.13
C LEU A 65 8.46 -5.59 14.72
N LEU A 66 8.14 -6.17 13.56
CA LEU A 66 6.76 -6.22 13.05
C LEU A 66 5.83 -6.99 14.04
N GLU A 67 6.28 -8.12 14.55
CA GLU A 67 5.54 -8.89 15.57
C GLU A 67 5.36 -8.10 16.87
N SER A 68 6.41 -7.39 17.32
CA SER A 68 6.34 -6.56 18.53
C SER A 68 5.36 -5.39 18.41
N GLN A 69 5.11 -4.92 17.18
CA GLN A 69 4.07 -3.91 16.88
C GLN A 69 2.66 -4.51 16.81
N GLY A 70 2.51 -5.81 16.96
CA GLY A 70 1.22 -6.50 16.98
C GLY A 70 0.76 -7.02 15.61
N LEU A 71 1.63 -7.07 14.61
CA LEU A 71 1.32 -7.63 13.29
C LEU A 71 1.33 -9.15 13.31
N GLU A 72 0.30 -9.74 12.74
CA GLU A 72 0.23 -11.18 12.46
C GLU A 72 0.83 -11.44 11.09
N LEU A 73 1.86 -12.28 11.02
CA LEU A 73 2.70 -12.47 9.85
C LEU A 73 2.50 -13.81 9.12
N SER A 74 1.41 -14.55 9.37
CA SER A 74 1.16 -15.84 8.67
C SER A 74 1.01 -15.70 7.16
N GLY A 75 0.73 -14.48 6.68
CA GLY A 75 0.69 -14.14 5.26
C GLY A 75 2.03 -13.66 4.69
N LEU A 76 3.10 -13.64 5.48
CA LEU A 76 4.43 -13.26 5.02
C LEU A 76 5.12 -14.44 4.34
N GLU A 77 5.41 -14.31 3.06
CA GLU A 77 6.18 -15.29 2.28
C GLU A 77 7.67 -14.93 2.32
N VAL A 78 8.53 -15.92 2.58
CA VAL A 78 9.99 -15.80 2.41
C VAL A 78 10.37 -16.55 1.14
N ALA A 79 10.73 -15.82 0.08
CA ALA A 79 11.08 -16.38 -1.22
C ALA A 79 12.60 -16.43 -1.42
N GLU A 80 13.06 -17.27 -2.34
CA GLU A 80 14.47 -17.34 -2.73
C GLU A 80 14.86 -16.05 -3.49
N GLY A 81 15.85 -15.32 -2.98
CA GLY A 81 16.34 -14.07 -3.56
C GLY A 81 16.38 -12.94 -2.53
N ASN A 82 16.49 -11.71 -3.02
CA ASN A 82 16.55 -10.52 -2.19
C ASN A 82 15.17 -9.87 -2.01
N THR A 83 14.99 -9.20 -0.88
CA THR A 83 13.84 -8.35 -0.59
C THR A 83 13.79 -7.16 -1.55
N PHE A 84 12.61 -6.68 -1.87
CA PHE A 84 12.37 -5.46 -2.65
C PHE A 84 13.16 -4.28 -2.08
N ARG A 85 13.82 -3.51 -2.96
CA ARG A 85 14.60 -2.33 -2.59
C ARG A 85 14.16 -1.12 -3.40
N TRP A 86 14.06 0.00 -2.70
CA TRP A 86 13.82 1.29 -3.31
C TRP A 86 14.86 2.30 -2.83
N GLU A 87 15.40 3.09 -3.76
CA GLU A 87 16.30 4.18 -3.46
C GLU A 87 15.76 5.48 -4.02
N GLY A 88 15.74 6.52 -3.19
CA GLY A 88 15.27 7.82 -3.61
C GLY A 88 15.73 8.98 -2.73
N SER A 89 15.40 10.18 -3.17
CA SER A 89 15.70 11.40 -2.42
C SER A 89 14.48 12.31 -2.32
N TYR A 90 14.46 13.06 -1.23
CA TYR A 90 13.50 14.12 -0.99
C TYR A 90 14.23 15.46 -0.93
N HIS A 91 13.66 16.49 -1.54
CA HIS A 91 14.22 17.84 -1.59
C HIS A 91 13.16 18.88 -1.20
N GLY A 92 13.62 20.06 -0.76
CA GLY A 92 12.72 21.19 -0.45
C GLY A 92 11.73 20.86 0.66
N ASP A 93 10.45 20.89 0.32
CA ASP A 93 9.32 20.63 1.23
C ASP A 93 9.07 19.14 1.51
N MET A 94 9.90 18.24 0.99
CA MET A 94 9.78 16.78 1.15
C MET A 94 8.49 16.18 0.55
N GLY A 95 7.74 16.94 -0.25
CA GLY A 95 6.44 16.51 -0.77
C GLY A 95 6.51 15.48 -1.90
N ILE A 96 7.62 15.47 -2.64
CA ILE A 96 7.80 14.61 -3.82
C ILE A 96 9.12 13.86 -3.69
N ALA A 97 9.04 12.52 -3.78
CA ALA A 97 10.22 11.66 -3.86
C ALA A 97 10.78 11.65 -5.29
N GLN A 98 12.08 11.77 -5.43
CA GLN A 98 12.79 11.45 -6.65
C GLN A 98 13.35 10.04 -6.56
N THR A 99 12.82 9.11 -7.33
CA THR A 99 13.30 7.72 -7.39
C THR A 99 14.61 7.67 -8.17
N HIS A 100 15.61 7.00 -7.63
CA HIS A 100 16.91 6.76 -8.22
C HIS A 100 17.05 5.32 -8.70
N ASP A 101 16.61 4.35 -7.89
CA ASP A 101 16.65 2.93 -8.21
C ASP A 101 15.46 2.20 -7.65
N THR A 102 15.05 1.12 -8.34
CA THR A 102 13.95 0.24 -7.91
C THR A 102 14.30 -1.19 -8.30
N GLN A 103 14.61 -2.02 -7.31
CA GLN A 103 14.92 -3.42 -7.48
C GLN A 103 13.75 -4.25 -6.95
N LEU A 104 12.89 -4.70 -7.85
CA LEU A 104 11.69 -5.47 -7.47
C LEU A 104 12.05 -6.79 -6.78
N ASN A 105 13.13 -7.46 -7.21
CA ASN A 105 13.60 -8.72 -6.63
C ASN A 105 12.43 -9.72 -6.47
N VAL A 106 12.29 -10.38 -5.32
CA VAL A 106 11.19 -11.35 -5.08
C VAL A 106 9.79 -10.74 -5.20
N PHE A 107 9.65 -9.43 -5.04
CA PHE A 107 8.36 -8.74 -5.20
C PHE A 107 7.87 -8.71 -6.65
N GLY A 108 8.79 -8.83 -7.64
CA GLY A 108 8.44 -8.89 -9.06
C GLY A 108 7.65 -10.13 -9.44
N ASP A 109 7.88 -11.25 -8.75
CA ASP A 109 7.22 -12.54 -8.97
C ASP A 109 6.18 -12.86 -7.88
N PHE A 110 5.86 -11.89 -7.03
CA PHE A 110 4.96 -12.06 -5.90
C PHE A 110 3.55 -12.47 -6.36
N ASP A 111 3.06 -13.56 -5.81
CA ASP A 111 1.71 -14.05 -5.99
C ASP A 111 0.98 -14.10 -4.64
N PRO A 112 0.24 -13.05 -4.25
CA PRO A 112 -0.34 -12.94 -2.92
C PRO A 112 -1.30 -14.08 -2.60
N LYS A 113 -1.09 -14.71 -1.44
CA LYS A 113 -1.95 -15.76 -0.89
C LYS A 113 -2.53 -15.29 0.43
N VAL A 114 -3.83 -15.09 0.46
CA VAL A 114 -4.54 -14.73 1.69
C VAL A 114 -4.69 -15.99 2.54
N PRO A 115 -4.23 -16.01 3.81
CA PRO A 115 -4.42 -17.15 4.69
C PRO A 115 -5.89 -17.49 4.90
N ASP A 116 -6.25 -18.76 5.04
CA ASP A 116 -7.65 -19.23 5.14
C ASP A 116 -8.45 -18.50 6.24
N HIS A 117 -7.83 -18.25 7.39
CA HIS A 117 -8.46 -17.55 8.51
C HIS A 117 -8.61 -16.03 8.29
N ALA A 118 -8.00 -15.48 7.23
CA ALA A 118 -8.01 -14.07 6.87
C ALA A 118 -8.84 -13.74 5.61
N THR A 119 -9.60 -14.70 5.08
CA THR A 119 -10.41 -14.53 3.86
C THR A 119 -11.68 -13.67 4.05
N ALA A 120 -12.02 -13.32 5.29
CA ALA A 120 -13.16 -12.46 5.63
C ALA A 120 -12.77 -11.39 6.68
N PRO A 121 -11.81 -10.50 6.39
CA PRO A 121 -11.44 -9.45 7.31
C PRO A 121 -12.56 -8.39 7.41
N LYS A 122 -12.63 -7.67 8.55
CA LYS A 122 -13.53 -6.50 8.63
C LYS A 122 -13.09 -5.41 7.67
N VAL A 123 -11.77 -5.17 7.59
CA VAL A 123 -11.14 -4.22 6.66
C VAL A 123 -10.04 -4.92 5.88
N LEU A 124 -10.09 -4.83 4.56
CA LEU A 124 -9.01 -5.20 3.66
C LEU A 124 -8.41 -3.93 3.08
N PHE A 125 -7.12 -3.73 3.24
CA PHE A 125 -6.37 -2.66 2.57
C PHE A 125 -5.38 -3.26 1.57
N CYS A 126 -5.71 -3.12 0.29
CA CYS A 126 -4.79 -3.36 -0.82
C CYS A 126 -3.89 -2.13 -0.97
N ALA A 127 -2.75 -2.14 -0.29
CA ALA A 127 -1.73 -1.11 -0.39
C ALA A 127 -1.05 -1.16 -1.76
N ASN A 128 -0.04 -0.32 -2.00
CA ASN A 128 0.61 -0.26 -3.30
C ASN A 128 1.12 -1.62 -3.79
N LEU A 129 0.55 -2.11 -4.88
CA LEU A 129 0.79 -3.40 -5.52
C LEU A 129 0.37 -3.31 -6.98
N VAL A 130 0.85 -4.22 -7.83
CA VAL A 130 0.34 -4.37 -9.21
C VAL A 130 -1.19 -4.48 -9.20
N PRO A 131 -1.96 -3.70 -9.97
CA PRO A 131 -3.42 -3.69 -9.91
C PRO A 131 -4.08 -5.06 -10.08
N MET A 132 -3.56 -5.91 -10.96
CA MET A 132 -4.06 -7.27 -11.15
C MET A 132 -3.87 -8.14 -9.90
N LEU A 133 -2.80 -7.92 -9.12
CA LEU A 133 -2.60 -8.63 -7.86
C LEU A 133 -3.53 -8.11 -6.76
N GLN A 134 -3.82 -6.80 -6.73
CA GLN A 134 -4.86 -6.25 -5.85
C GLN A 134 -6.23 -6.88 -6.17
N MET A 135 -6.58 -7.03 -7.44
CA MET A 135 -7.80 -7.73 -7.87
C MET A 135 -7.82 -9.18 -7.40
N LYS A 136 -6.69 -9.90 -7.52
CA LYS A 136 -6.54 -11.28 -7.04
C LYS A 136 -6.75 -11.41 -5.53
N VAL A 137 -6.25 -10.45 -4.76
CA VAL A 137 -6.47 -10.38 -3.30
C VAL A 137 -7.96 -10.18 -2.98
N LEU A 138 -8.63 -9.24 -3.64
CA LEU A 138 -10.07 -9.00 -3.48
C LEU A 138 -10.89 -10.26 -3.78
N GLN A 139 -10.49 -11.06 -4.78
CA GLN A 139 -11.14 -12.33 -5.11
C GLN A 139 -10.93 -13.42 -4.06
N GLN A 140 -9.82 -13.40 -3.33
CA GLN A 140 -9.55 -14.33 -2.23
C GLN A 140 -10.26 -13.92 -0.93
N ALA A 141 -10.36 -12.62 -0.66
CA ALA A 141 -10.95 -12.06 0.55
C ALA A 141 -12.42 -11.63 0.36
N ARG A 142 -13.25 -12.50 -0.19
CA ARG A 142 -14.66 -12.19 -0.57
C ARG A 142 -15.59 -11.87 0.60
N GLY A 143 -15.21 -12.25 1.83
CA GLY A 143 -15.96 -11.95 3.03
C GLY A 143 -15.64 -10.59 3.66
N THR A 144 -14.82 -9.78 3.02
CA THR A 144 -14.44 -8.43 3.47
C THR A 144 -15.66 -7.54 3.65
N ARG A 145 -15.71 -6.81 4.78
CA ARG A 145 -16.77 -5.84 5.05
C ARG A 145 -16.51 -4.48 4.41
N ILE A 146 -15.25 -4.02 4.42
CA ILE A 146 -14.80 -2.76 3.81
C ILE A 146 -13.49 -3.05 3.09
N SER A 147 -13.45 -2.77 1.81
CA SER A 147 -12.28 -2.89 0.96
C SER A 147 -11.70 -1.52 0.62
N MET A 148 -10.40 -1.38 0.74
CA MET A 148 -9.66 -0.13 0.52
C MET A 148 -8.49 -0.36 -0.43
N LEU A 149 -8.14 0.66 -1.20
CA LEU A 149 -7.04 0.61 -2.17
C LEU A 149 -6.18 1.86 -2.11
N ASP A 150 -4.87 1.67 -2.16
CA ASP A 150 -3.86 2.69 -2.48
C ASP A 150 -3.17 2.35 -3.80
N SER A 151 -2.52 3.32 -4.43
CA SER A 151 -1.82 3.17 -5.70
C SER A 151 -0.58 4.06 -5.77
N MET A 152 0.08 4.09 -6.93
CA MET A 152 1.16 5.01 -7.24
C MET A 152 1.14 5.41 -8.72
N ASN A 153 1.86 6.49 -9.05
CA ASN A 153 1.95 7.04 -10.42
C ASN A 153 2.31 5.99 -11.47
N LEU A 154 3.22 5.08 -11.15
CA LEU A 154 3.65 4.04 -12.08
C LEU A 154 2.46 3.25 -12.65
N TRP A 155 1.53 2.83 -11.81
CA TRP A 155 0.38 2.05 -12.28
C TRP A 155 -0.60 2.86 -13.10
N ILE A 156 -0.68 4.17 -12.84
CA ILE A 156 -1.48 5.09 -13.68
C ILE A 156 -0.89 5.19 -15.09
N GLU A 157 0.44 5.14 -15.20
CA GLU A 157 1.14 5.27 -16.48
C GLU A 157 1.14 3.96 -17.29
N ILE A 158 1.39 2.81 -16.64
CA ILE A 158 1.64 1.56 -17.38
C ILE A 158 0.51 0.52 -17.29
N ALA A 159 -0.45 0.67 -16.36
CA ALA A 159 -1.53 -0.29 -16.10
C ALA A 159 -2.86 0.40 -15.75
N ARG A 160 -3.15 1.52 -16.40
CA ARG A 160 -4.28 2.40 -16.07
C ARG A 160 -5.64 1.69 -16.12
N ASP A 161 -5.88 0.88 -17.14
CA ASP A 161 -7.16 0.19 -17.29
C ASP A 161 -7.37 -0.87 -16.20
N ASP A 162 -6.34 -1.61 -15.85
CA ASP A 162 -6.36 -2.56 -14.74
C ASP A 162 -6.56 -1.86 -13.40
N LEU A 163 -5.89 -0.70 -13.21
CA LEU A 163 -6.07 0.12 -12.01
C LEU A 163 -7.51 0.64 -11.88
N LEU A 164 -8.08 1.15 -12.95
CA LEU A 164 -9.49 1.58 -12.95
C LEU A 164 -10.45 0.41 -12.72
N ALA A 165 -10.12 -0.79 -13.20
CA ALA A 165 -10.94 -1.98 -12.95
C ALA A 165 -10.93 -2.38 -11.48
N VAL A 166 -9.76 -2.38 -10.83
CA VAL A 166 -9.68 -2.69 -9.39
C VAL A 166 -10.29 -1.58 -8.53
N MET A 167 -10.14 -0.31 -8.90
CA MET A 167 -10.78 0.82 -8.22
C MET A 167 -12.31 0.73 -8.21
N LYS A 168 -12.92 0.16 -9.26
CA LYS A 168 -14.37 -0.11 -9.32
C LYS A 168 -14.82 -1.25 -8.39
N SER A 169 -13.88 -2.02 -7.86
CA SER A 169 -14.14 -3.23 -7.07
C SER A 169 -13.93 -3.02 -5.58
N VAL A 170 -13.59 -1.79 -5.16
CA VAL A 170 -13.36 -1.43 -3.75
C VAL A 170 -14.34 -0.37 -3.27
N ASP A 171 -14.57 -0.34 -1.95
CA ASP A 171 -15.45 0.63 -1.32
C ASP A 171 -14.79 2.01 -1.17
N LEU A 172 -13.47 2.02 -0.92
CA LEU A 172 -12.74 3.22 -0.58
C LEU A 172 -11.39 3.27 -1.31
N ILE A 173 -11.05 4.44 -1.84
CA ILE A 173 -9.79 4.72 -2.52
C ILE A 173 -9.04 5.79 -1.73
N ILE A 174 -7.74 5.55 -1.44
CA ILE A 174 -6.86 6.49 -0.75
C ILE A 174 -5.66 6.77 -1.64
N ILE A 175 -5.63 7.91 -2.32
CA ILE A 175 -4.54 8.30 -3.22
C ILE A 175 -4.16 9.76 -3.02
N ASN A 176 -3.01 10.20 -3.55
CA ASN A 176 -2.60 11.58 -3.44
C ASN A 176 -3.27 12.47 -4.51
N ASP A 177 -3.16 13.77 -4.33
CA ASP A 177 -3.80 14.76 -5.22
C ASP A 177 -3.19 14.80 -6.63
N GLY A 178 -1.91 14.45 -6.79
CA GLY A 178 -1.27 14.27 -8.09
C GLY A 178 -1.85 13.08 -8.85
N GLU A 179 -2.01 11.95 -8.18
CA GLU A 179 -2.62 10.73 -8.74
C GLU A 179 -4.06 10.96 -9.17
N VAL A 180 -4.85 11.70 -8.38
CA VAL A 180 -6.22 12.09 -8.76
C VAL A 180 -6.25 12.90 -10.04
N ARG A 181 -5.36 13.91 -10.17
CA ARG A 181 -5.27 14.73 -11.39
C ARG A 181 -4.85 13.91 -12.60
N MET A 182 -3.86 13.02 -12.45
CA MET A 182 -3.39 12.13 -13.52
C MET A 182 -4.51 11.19 -13.99
N LEU A 183 -5.20 10.52 -13.08
CA LEU A 183 -6.29 9.60 -13.40
C LEU A 183 -7.46 10.29 -14.10
N ALA A 184 -7.80 11.48 -13.63
CA ALA A 184 -8.92 12.26 -14.16
C ALA A 184 -8.56 13.11 -15.39
N GLU A 185 -7.25 13.28 -15.69
CA GLU A 185 -6.76 14.18 -16.73
C GLU A 185 -7.34 15.60 -16.55
N ASP A 186 -7.24 16.14 -15.32
CA ASP A 186 -7.76 17.46 -14.95
C ASP A 186 -6.93 18.08 -13.82
N ASP A 187 -6.36 19.26 -14.04
CA ASP A 187 -5.52 19.97 -13.09
C ASP A 187 -6.30 20.52 -11.89
N ASN A 188 -7.61 20.75 -12.02
CA ASN A 188 -8.44 21.21 -10.92
C ASN A 188 -8.85 20.04 -10.02
N LEU A 189 -8.31 19.98 -8.81
CA LEU A 189 -8.51 18.86 -7.90
C LEU A 189 -9.98 18.53 -7.65
N ILE A 190 -10.85 19.53 -7.46
CA ILE A 190 -12.27 19.31 -7.16
C ILE A 190 -13.00 18.70 -8.37
N ARG A 191 -12.71 19.18 -9.61
CA ARG A 191 -13.26 18.57 -10.81
C ARG A 191 -12.71 17.18 -11.04
N ALA A 192 -11.39 17.00 -10.87
CA ALA A 192 -10.71 15.72 -10.96
C ALA A 192 -11.32 14.68 -10.02
N SER A 193 -11.54 15.04 -8.77
CA SER A 193 -12.16 14.16 -7.76
C SER A 193 -13.57 13.71 -8.17
N ARG A 194 -14.40 14.64 -8.59
CA ARG A 194 -15.77 14.33 -9.06
C ARG A 194 -15.76 13.45 -10.30
N LYS A 195 -14.84 13.71 -11.25
CA LYS A 195 -14.67 12.92 -12.46
C LYS A 195 -14.22 11.51 -12.13
N LEU A 196 -13.24 11.36 -11.24
CA LEU A 196 -12.75 10.05 -10.82
C LEU A 196 -13.84 9.23 -10.11
N ILE A 197 -14.57 9.83 -9.16
CA ILE A 197 -15.70 9.16 -8.49
C ILE A 197 -16.74 8.69 -9.52
N ALA A 198 -17.07 9.53 -10.50
CA ALA A 198 -18.01 9.16 -11.55
C ALA A 198 -17.50 8.03 -12.46
N MET A 199 -16.18 7.94 -12.67
CA MET A 199 -15.54 6.89 -13.50
C MET A 199 -15.50 5.53 -12.79
N VAL A 200 -15.26 5.51 -11.48
CA VAL A 200 -15.01 4.27 -10.72
C VAL A 200 -16.19 3.87 -9.83
N GLY A 201 -17.05 4.80 -9.44
CA GLY A 201 -18.23 4.50 -8.62
C GLY A 201 -17.92 4.12 -7.18
N CYS A 202 -16.73 4.47 -6.65
CA CYS A 202 -16.38 4.18 -5.25
C CYS A 202 -17.29 4.96 -4.28
N GLN A 203 -17.50 4.40 -3.09
CA GLN A 203 -18.32 5.06 -2.07
C GLN A 203 -17.59 6.26 -1.45
N THR A 204 -16.26 6.14 -1.30
CA THR A 204 -15.43 7.17 -0.66
C THR A 204 -14.10 7.30 -1.39
N LEU A 205 -13.72 8.54 -1.66
CA LEU A 205 -12.39 8.90 -2.17
C LEU A 205 -11.70 9.80 -1.14
N ILE A 206 -10.59 9.31 -0.57
CA ILE A 206 -9.73 10.06 0.33
C ILE A 206 -8.50 10.53 -0.45
N ILE A 207 -8.25 11.83 -0.44
CA ILE A 207 -7.16 12.45 -1.19
C ILE A 207 -6.12 12.99 -0.21
N LYS A 208 -4.94 12.38 -0.21
CA LYS A 208 -3.77 12.83 0.57
C LYS A 208 -3.20 14.09 -0.08
N LYS A 209 -2.93 15.13 0.72
CA LYS A 209 -2.42 16.44 0.24
C LYS A 209 -1.14 16.87 0.98
N GLY A 210 -0.35 15.91 1.47
CA GLY A 210 0.84 16.20 2.25
C GLY A 210 0.54 17.10 3.45
N GLU A 211 1.32 18.16 3.63
CA GLU A 211 1.17 19.15 4.70
C GLU A 211 -0.17 19.91 4.65
N ASN A 212 -0.86 19.88 3.51
CA ASN A 212 -2.18 20.50 3.36
C ASN A 212 -3.34 19.60 3.82
N GLY A 213 -3.03 18.49 4.46
CA GLY A 213 -4.01 17.58 5.06
C GLY A 213 -4.69 16.64 4.06
N VAL A 214 -5.98 16.43 4.22
CA VAL A 214 -6.78 15.43 3.50
C VAL A 214 -8.10 16.05 3.02
N LEU A 215 -8.55 15.62 1.85
CA LEU A 215 -9.90 15.86 1.33
C LEU A 215 -10.63 14.51 1.22
N ALA A 216 -11.86 14.41 1.73
CA ALA A 216 -12.74 13.26 1.61
C ALA A 216 -14.14 13.67 1.13
#